data_fd96c44c29b935955127fae81e965dd9
#
_entry.id   fd96c44c29b935955127fae81e965dd9
#
_cell.length_a   1.000
_cell.length_b   1.000
_cell.length_c   1.000
_cell.angle_alpha   90.00
_cell.angle_beta   90.00
_cell.angle_gamma   90.00
#
_symmetry.space_group_name_H-M   'P 1'
#
loop_
_entity.id
_entity.type
_entity.pdbx_description
1 polymer ?
#
loop_
_entity_poly.entity_id
_entity_poly.type
_entity_poly.pdbx_seq_one_letter_code
_entity_poly.pdbx_strand_id
1 'polypeptide(L)'
;MKQKIALYCNVRPESVIQNSTVDNLYAVPLMLEEEGLTREVCRCLNLDKVEPRNEEWQAMIDHIRQIEAGPVKVAIVGKYVALEDSYLSVAESLRHAGFANNVKVDIDFVDSEEINDNNAKEKLGK
;
A
#
# COMPACT_ATOMS: atom_id res chain seq x y z
N MET A 1 22.68 -8.47 -11.05
CA MET A 1 21.54 -8.17 -11.96
C MET A 1 21.54 -6.72 -12.43
N LYS A 2 21.69 -5.70 -11.55
CA LYS A 2 21.69 -4.26 -11.89
C LYS A 2 22.66 -3.88 -13.02
N GLN A 3 23.92 -4.34 -12.97
CA GLN A 3 24.93 -4.06 -14.02
C GLN A 3 24.51 -4.54 -15.42
N LYS A 4 23.87 -5.72 -15.50
CA LYS A 4 23.40 -6.26 -16.78
C LYS A 4 22.27 -5.41 -17.36
N ILE A 5 21.30 -5.02 -16.53
CA ILE A 5 20.21 -4.11 -16.93
C ILE A 5 20.79 -2.77 -17.39
N ALA A 6 21.69 -2.19 -16.61
CA ALA A 6 22.34 -0.93 -16.93
C ALA A 6 23.04 -0.96 -18.29
N LEU A 7 23.75 -2.05 -18.57
CA LEU A 7 24.44 -2.25 -19.86
C LEU A 7 23.43 -2.29 -21.03
N TYR A 8 22.37 -3.10 -20.93
CA TYR A 8 21.40 -3.24 -22.02
C TYR A 8 20.51 -2.01 -22.20
N CYS A 9 20.21 -1.28 -21.12
CA CYS A 9 19.43 -0.05 -21.18
C CYS A 9 20.28 1.20 -21.44
N ASN A 10 21.60 1.07 -21.55
CA ASN A 10 22.54 2.18 -21.70
C ASN A 10 22.35 3.27 -20.62
N VAL A 11 22.21 2.86 -19.39
CA VAL A 11 22.08 3.73 -18.22
C VAL A 11 23.18 3.41 -17.21
N ARG A 12 23.39 4.28 -16.23
CA ARG A 12 24.31 4.01 -15.13
C ARG A 12 23.76 2.90 -14.20
N PRO A 13 24.60 2.07 -13.59
CA PRO A 13 24.16 1.06 -12.63
C PRO A 13 23.34 1.65 -11.45
N GLU A 14 23.69 2.88 -11.02
CA GLU A 14 22.99 3.60 -9.96
C GLU A 14 21.58 4.05 -10.36
N SER A 15 21.31 4.19 -11.67
CA SER A 15 19.97 4.49 -12.20
C SER A 15 19.06 3.27 -12.24
N VAL A 16 19.57 2.08 -11.93
CA VAL A 16 18.76 0.85 -11.81
C VAL A 16 18.31 0.68 -10.38
N ILE A 17 17.14 1.21 -10.09
CA ILE A 17 16.51 1.13 -8.77
C ILE A 17 15.69 -0.17 -8.68
N GLN A 18 15.92 -0.95 -7.64
CA GLN A 18 15.20 -2.18 -7.42
C GLN A 18 13.91 -1.91 -6.64
N ASN A 19 12.78 -2.31 -7.20
CA ASN A 19 11.51 -2.32 -6.49
C ASN A 19 11.27 -3.73 -5.94
N SER A 20 11.64 -3.95 -4.68
CA SER A 20 11.44 -5.21 -3.98
C SER A 20 10.05 -5.31 -3.38
N THR A 21 9.53 -6.53 -3.25
CA THR A 21 8.27 -6.77 -2.52
C THR A 21 8.46 -6.41 -1.05
N VAL A 22 7.54 -5.65 -0.51
CA VAL A 22 7.48 -5.25 0.90
C VAL A 22 6.19 -5.80 1.54
N ASP A 23 6.18 -5.88 2.86
CA ASP A 23 5.05 -6.37 3.66
C ASP A 23 3.86 -5.41 3.69
N ASN A 24 4.13 -4.12 3.48
CA ASN A 24 3.13 -3.05 3.50
C ASN A 24 3.39 -2.08 2.35
N LEU A 25 2.36 -1.77 1.56
CA LEU A 25 2.47 -0.87 0.42
C LEU A 25 3.05 0.50 0.80
N TYR A 26 2.72 1.00 2.00
CA TYR A 26 3.23 2.28 2.50
C TYR A 26 4.74 2.27 2.83
N ALA A 27 5.37 1.09 2.91
CA ALA A 27 6.81 0.98 3.08
C ALA A 27 7.60 1.13 1.77
N VAL A 28 6.92 1.09 0.60
CA VAL A 28 7.58 1.23 -0.71
C VAL A 28 8.41 2.51 -0.84
N PRO A 29 7.94 3.71 -0.42
CA PRO A 29 8.76 4.93 -0.51
C PRO A 29 10.07 4.82 0.26
N LEU A 30 10.07 4.22 1.45
CA LEU A 30 11.28 4.03 2.26
C LEU A 30 12.25 3.07 1.59
N MET A 31 11.76 1.96 1.06
CA MET A 31 12.56 0.98 0.33
C MET A 31 13.20 1.60 -0.93
N LEU A 32 12.46 2.40 -1.68
CA LEU A 32 12.99 3.10 -2.86
C LEU A 32 14.05 4.15 -2.48
N GLU A 33 13.88 4.80 -1.32
CA GLU A 33 14.88 5.73 -0.80
C GLU A 33 16.18 5.02 -0.38
N GLU A 34 16.09 3.86 0.29
CA GLU A 34 17.24 3.02 0.62
C GLU A 34 18.00 2.57 -0.65
N GLU A 35 17.27 2.29 -1.74
CA GLU A 35 17.83 1.98 -3.05
C GLU A 35 18.48 3.18 -3.76
N GLY A 36 18.29 4.40 -3.22
CA GLY A 36 18.92 5.63 -3.69
C GLY A 36 18.13 6.38 -4.76
N LEU A 37 16.80 6.17 -4.85
CA LEU A 37 15.95 6.81 -5.86
C LEU A 37 16.05 8.33 -5.83
N THR A 38 15.87 8.96 -4.67
CA THR A 38 15.91 10.43 -4.53
C THR A 38 17.24 11.01 -4.99
N ARG A 39 18.35 10.39 -4.57
CA ARG A 39 19.69 10.84 -4.98
C ARG A 39 19.86 10.78 -6.50
N GLU A 40 19.40 9.70 -7.13
CA GLU A 40 19.56 9.55 -8.58
C GLU A 40 18.64 10.50 -9.37
N VAL A 41 17.40 10.71 -8.88
CA VAL A 41 16.48 11.70 -9.46
C VAL A 41 17.06 13.12 -9.37
N CYS A 42 17.54 13.52 -8.21
CA CYS A 42 18.18 14.84 -8.03
C CYS A 42 19.38 15.03 -8.96
N ARG A 43 20.21 14.00 -9.08
CA ARG A 43 21.34 14.02 -10.02
C ARG A 43 20.88 14.21 -11.46
N CYS A 44 19.86 13.47 -11.92
CA CYS A 44 19.36 13.54 -13.28
C CYS A 44 18.72 14.90 -13.60
N LEU A 45 18.09 15.51 -12.61
CA LEU A 45 17.42 16.81 -12.77
C LEU A 45 18.32 18.01 -12.46
N ASN A 46 19.60 17.78 -12.14
CA ASN A 46 20.58 18.80 -11.72
C ASN A 46 20.06 19.65 -10.53
N LEU A 47 19.39 19.00 -9.60
CA LEU A 47 18.92 19.60 -8.35
C LEU A 47 20.05 19.51 -7.31
N ASP A 48 20.08 20.47 -6.41
CA ASP A 48 20.93 20.40 -5.22
C ASP A 48 20.59 19.14 -4.42
N LYS A 49 21.59 18.58 -3.76
CA LYS A 49 21.40 17.40 -2.92
C LYS A 49 20.41 17.73 -1.81
N VAL A 50 19.26 17.07 -1.84
CA VAL A 50 18.25 17.16 -0.80
C VAL A 50 18.38 15.94 0.10
N GLU A 51 18.47 16.15 1.40
CA GLU A 51 18.39 15.05 2.36
C GLU A 51 16.89 14.76 2.62
N PRO A 52 16.45 13.52 2.40
CA PRO A 52 15.06 13.14 2.60
C PRO A 52 14.66 13.24 4.09
N ARG A 53 13.44 13.64 4.35
CA ARG A 53 12.86 13.72 5.70
C ARG A 53 11.78 12.67 5.83
N ASN A 54 12.18 11.47 6.19
CA ASN A 54 11.31 10.30 6.21
C ASN A 54 10.89 9.87 7.62
N GLU A 55 11.25 10.64 8.67
CA GLU A 55 11.06 10.27 10.07
C GLU A 55 9.58 10.06 10.42
N GLU A 56 8.71 10.99 9.98
CA GLU A 56 7.26 10.88 10.21
C GLU A 56 6.66 9.70 9.44
N TRP A 57 7.13 9.48 8.22
CA TRP A 57 6.69 8.36 7.39
C TRP A 57 7.14 7.01 7.98
N GLN A 58 8.38 6.94 8.46
CA GLN A 58 8.90 5.76 9.15
C GLN A 58 8.09 5.48 10.42
N ALA A 59 7.83 6.51 11.23
CA ALA A 59 7.04 6.37 12.45
C ALA A 59 5.62 5.85 12.16
N MET A 60 4.99 6.30 11.07
CA MET A 60 3.69 5.78 10.63
C MET A 60 3.77 4.30 10.28
N ILE A 61 4.77 3.86 9.54
CA ILE A 61 4.95 2.45 9.18
C ILE A 61 5.18 1.58 10.43
N ASP A 62 6.01 2.05 11.35
CA ASP A 62 6.29 1.35 12.60
C ASP A 62 5.03 1.24 13.46
N HIS A 63 4.22 2.30 13.50
CA HIS A 63 2.93 2.29 14.15
C HIS A 63 1.98 1.23 13.55
N ILE A 64 1.84 1.19 12.21
CA ILE A 64 0.99 0.21 11.52
C ILE A 64 1.42 -1.23 11.86
N ARG A 65 2.73 -1.49 11.92
CA ARG A 65 3.28 -2.82 12.25
C ARG A 65 3.00 -3.24 13.69
N GLN A 66 2.85 -2.29 14.59
CA GLN A 66 2.60 -2.53 16.02
C GLN A 66 1.13 -2.72 16.37
N ILE A 67 0.19 -2.57 15.42
CA ILE A 67 -1.23 -2.79 15.68
C ILE A 67 -1.49 -4.27 15.96
N GLU A 68 -1.75 -4.59 17.22
CA GLU A 68 -2.05 -5.94 17.69
C GLU A 68 -3.55 -6.20 17.89
N ALA A 69 -4.36 -5.13 17.99
CA ALA A 69 -5.79 -5.25 18.18
C ALA A 69 -6.45 -6.10 17.08
N GLY A 70 -7.37 -6.95 17.48
CA GLY A 70 -8.10 -7.82 16.57
C GLY A 70 -8.88 -7.01 15.52
N PRO A 71 -9.18 -7.61 14.36
CA PRO A 71 -9.79 -6.89 13.25
C PRO A 71 -11.24 -6.48 13.55
N VAL A 72 -11.56 -5.25 13.15
CA VAL A 72 -12.94 -4.82 12.98
C VAL A 72 -13.39 -5.28 11.59
N LYS A 73 -14.47 -6.05 11.55
CA LYS A 73 -15.03 -6.54 10.27
C LYS A 73 -15.95 -5.47 9.68
N VAL A 74 -15.78 -5.20 8.40
CA VAL A 74 -16.58 -4.25 7.63
C VAL A 74 -16.97 -4.90 6.31
N ALA A 75 -18.27 -4.93 5.99
CA ALA A 75 -18.74 -5.41 4.69
C ALA A 75 -18.93 -4.24 3.71
N ILE A 76 -18.33 -4.35 2.53
CA ILE A 76 -18.61 -3.49 1.38
C ILE A 76 -19.61 -4.25 0.50
N VAL A 77 -20.88 -3.81 0.54
CA VAL A 77 -21.95 -4.40 -0.26
C VAL A 77 -22.14 -3.60 -1.53
N GLY A 78 -21.92 -4.20 -2.67
CA GLY A 78 -22.00 -3.49 -3.95
C GLY A 78 -22.04 -4.39 -5.16
N LYS A 79 -22.18 -3.76 -6.34
CA LYS A 79 -21.95 -4.41 -7.62
C LYS A 79 -20.47 -4.40 -7.96
N TYR A 80 -20.04 -5.31 -8.82
CA TYR A 80 -18.65 -5.37 -9.31
C TYR A 80 -17.58 -5.58 -8.22
N VAL A 81 -17.97 -6.14 -7.09
CA VAL A 81 -17.04 -6.43 -5.98
C VAL A 81 -15.94 -7.43 -6.35
N ALA A 82 -16.15 -8.22 -7.41
CA ALA A 82 -15.11 -9.08 -7.99
C ALA A 82 -13.98 -8.30 -8.68
N LEU A 83 -14.18 -7.00 -8.95
CA LEU A 83 -13.17 -6.09 -9.46
C LEU A 83 -12.65 -5.26 -8.28
N GLU A 84 -11.58 -5.71 -7.63
CA GLU A 84 -11.02 -5.09 -6.43
C GLU A 84 -10.76 -3.58 -6.60
N ASP A 85 -10.34 -3.15 -7.79
CA ASP A 85 -10.07 -1.75 -8.12
C ASP A 85 -11.31 -0.84 -8.03
N SER A 86 -12.52 -1.40 -8.21
CA SER A 86 -13.77 -0.62 -8.17
C SER A 86 -14.02 0.05 -6.82
N TYR A 87 -13.50 -0.54 -5.75
CA TYR A 87 -13.70 -0.08 -4.37
C TYR A 87 -12.39 0.26 -3.67
N LEU A 88 -11.28 0.35 -4.40
CA LEU A 88 -9.95 0.56 -3.84
C LEU A 88 -9.89 1.76 -2.89
N SER A 89 -10.41 2.92 -3.31
CA SER A 89 -10.40 4.13 -2.48
C SER A 89 -11.20 3.98 -1.19
N VAL A 90 -12.33 3.24 -1.23
CA VAL A 90 -13.16 2.97 -0.05
C VAL A 90 -12.42 2.02 0.89
N ALA A 91 -11.86 0.94 0.36
CA ALA A 91 -11.08 -0.02 1.13
C ALA A 91 -9.87 0.63 1.80
N GLU A 92 -9.11 1.45 1.06
CA GLU A 92 -7.97 2.18 1.62
C GLU A 92 -8.40 3.19 2.69
N SER A 93 -9.51 3.90 2.50
CA SER A 93 -10.05 4.82 3.51
C SER A 93 -10.41 4.10 4.82
N LEU A 94 -10.98 2.90 4.71
CA LEU A 94 -11.28 2.07 5.88
C LEU A 94 -10.00 1.58 6.58
N ARG A 95 -8.98 1.17 5.82
CA ARG A 95 -7.67 0.79 6.38
C ARG A 95 -7.01 1.98 7.09
N HIS A 96 -7.03 3.18 6.48
CA HIS A 96 -6.49 4.40 7.11
C HIS A 96 -7.22 4.73 8.42
N ALA A 97 -8.55 4.62 8.44
CA ALA A 97 -9.32 4.80 9.65
C ALA A 97 -8.93 3.75 10.72
N GLY A 98 -8.68 2.51 10.31
CA GLY A 98 -8.18 1.46 11.18
C GLY A 98 -6.84 1.83 11.81
N PHE A 99 -5.87 2.29 11.02
CA PHE A 99 -4.56 2.73 11.52
C PHE A 99 -4.70 3.87 12.54
N ALA A 100 -5.54 4.86 12.25
CA ALA A 100 -5.77 5.99 13.15
C ALA A 100 -6.45 5.58 14.48
N ASN A 101 -7.19 4.47 14.49
CA ASN A 101 -7.89 3.95 15.65
C ASN A 101 -7.19 2.74 16.30
N ASN A 102 -5.96 2.41 15.91
CA ASN A 102 -5.18 1.28 16.43
C ASN A 102 -5.89 -0.08 16.27
N VAL A 103 -6.61 -0.28 15.18
CA VAL A 103 -7.28 -1.54 14.87
C VAL A 103 -6.97 -1.98 13.45
N LYS A 104 -6.92 -3.29 13.22
CA LYS A 104 -6.93 -3.85 11.87
C LYS A 104 -8.35 -3.81 11.32
N VAL A 105 -8.49 -3.62 10.01
CA VAL A 105 -9.79 -3.70 9.34
C VAL A 105 -9.77 -4.89 8.39
N ASP A 106 -10.73 -5.78 8.60
CA ASP A 106 -10.99 -6.93 7.73
C ASP A 106 -12.20 -6.58 6.86
N ILE A 107 -11.98 -6.48 5.54
CA ILE A 107 -12.98 -6.02 4.60
C ILE A 107 -13.54 -7.22 3.85
N ASP A 108 -14.83 -7.47 4.02
CA ASP A 108 -15.58 -8.47 3.28
C ASP A 108 -16.33 -7.82 2.11
N PHE A 109 -16.04 -8.28 0.88
CA PHE A 109 -16.69 -7.77 -0.31
C PHE A 109 -17.89 -8.66 -0.67
N VAL A 110 -19.10 -8.11 -0.57
CA VAL A 110 -20.34 -8.84 -0.75
C VAL A 110 -21.08 -8.35 -2.00
N ASP A 111 -21.32 -9.26 -2.95
CA ASP A 111 -22.08 -8.91 -4.14
C ASP A 111 -23.55 -8.67 -3.78
N SER A 112 -24.03 -7.47 -4.06
CA SER A 112 -25.40 -7.06 -3.78
C SER A 112 -26.43 -7.85 -4.60
N GLU A 113 -26.06 -8.38 -5.76
CA GLU A 113 -26.96 -9.18 -6.61
C GLU A 113 -27.19 -10.59 -6.05
N GLU A 114 -26.30 -11.06 -5.19
CA GLU A 114 -26.43 -12.36 -4.51
C GLU A 114 -27.20 -12.28 -3.21
N ILE A 115 -27.61 -11.11 -2.74
CA ILE A 115 -28.34 -10.92 -1.48
C ILE A 115 -29.85 -10.95 -1.75
N ASN A 116 -30.56 -11.69 -0.92
CA ASN A 116 -32.02 -11.74 -0.90
C ASN A 116 -32.52 -11.90 0.55
N ASP A 117 -33.83 -11.76 0.76
CA ASP A 117 -34.44 -11.81 2.08
C ASP A 117 -34.15 -13.11 2.88
N ASN A 118 -33.87 -14.21 2.19
CA ASN A 118 -33.61 -15.49 2.84
C ASN A 118 -32.14 -15.64 3.29
N ASN A 119 -31.18 -14.97 2.66
CA ASN A 119 -29.75 -15.12 2.94
C ASN A 119 -29.08 -13.85 3.52
N ALA A 120 -29.80 -12.72 3.55
CA ALA A 120 -29.23 -11.45 3.99
C ALA A 120 -28.64 -11.53 5.41
N LYS A 121 -29.37 -12.18 6.34
CA LYS A 121 -28.92 -12.33 7.73
C LYS A 121 -27.64 -13.17 7.84
N GLU A 122 -27.50 -14.19 7.03
CA GLU A 122 -26.31 -15.05 7.00
C GLU A 122 -25.12 -14.33 6.36
N LYS A 123 -25.35 -13.62 5.24
CA LYS A 123 -24.29 -12.94 4.48
C LYS A 123 -23.79 -11.64 5.16
N LEU A 124 -24.67 -10.92 5.87
CA LEU A 124 -24.36 -9.62 6.47
C LEU A 124 -24.23 -9.67 8.00
N GLY A 125 -24.59 -10.75 8.64
CA GLY A 125 -24.61 -10.89 10.11
C GLY A 125 -23.36 -11.54 10.71
N LYS A 126 -22.25 -11.58 9.97
CA LYS A 126 -20.99 -12.22 10.38
C LYS A 126 -20.14 -11.32 11.27
#